data_24145a1e76ad617ce2f2ae9259c8c250
#
_entry.id   24145a1e76ad617ce2f2ae9259c8c250
#
_cell.length_a   1.000
_cell.length_b   1.000
_cell.length_c   1.000
_cell.angle_alpha   90.00
_cell.angle_beta   90.00
_cell.angle_gamma   90.00
#
_symmetry.space_group_name_H-M   'P 1'
#
loop_
_entity.id
_entity.type
_entity.pdbx_description
1 polymer ?
#
loop_
_entity_poly.entity_id
_entity_poly.type
_entity_poly.pdbx_seq_one_letter_code
_entity_poly.pdbx_strand_id
1 'polypeptide(L)'
;MINYTTAAEAAKLIKSNDSVYIQGSVSIPEVLVKAMADRGHELRGVKVYSAFAIGREEAPYCKPEYKDSFLVYSLFVSNSVRNWIAQGYGQAIPAFLGEIPGLFRKGIIPIDVALLNCSRPNADGYCSFGTSADLAVSAAECAKVVIAQINPHVPFSYGDALIHVSKLTAAVEVDEPLVELPTAQPSEIDRKIGGYIAELIPDGATLQIGVGGIPNAVLAALGDHKHLGLHTEALTDGVVPLIRSGVIDNSQKKVLPGKNLASLALGSKRLYEYMDYNEDLIMKDVAWTNDPFRIRENPKVMAINSALEVDLTGQICADSIGTMIYSSVGGQHDFMYGGALSEGGKTFIALPSTTSKGHSKIKALLTPGAGVVTTRFQTQYVVTEYGAAYLLGKGLAERARALIDIAHPSAREE
;
A
#
# COMPACT_ATOMS: atom_id res chain seq x y z
N MET A 1 -17.09 -21.36 19.93
CA MET A 1 -17.99 -21.40 18.75
C MET A 1 -18.11 -20.00 18.19
N ILE A 2 -18.17 -19.85 16.88
CA ILE A 2 -18.36 -18.55 16.21
C ILE A 2 -19.81 -18.09 16.46
N ASN A 3 -19.97 -16.81 16.81
CA ASN A 3 -21.28 -16.18 16.92
C ASN A 3 -21.71 -15.65 15.55
N TYR A 4 -22.32 -16.51 14.74
CA TYR A 4 -22.87 -16.12 13.43
C TYR A 4 -24.19 -15.36 13.60
N THR A 5 -24.30 -14.25 12.84
CA THR A 5 -25.47 -13.38 12.84
C THR A 5 -25.66 -12.73 11.46
N THR A 6 -26.72 -11.93 11.29
CA THR A 6 -26.90 -11.13 10.08
C THR A 6 -26.04 -9.85 10.12
N ALA A 7 -25.74 -9.28 8.96
CA ALA A 7 -24.99 -8.02 8.89
C ALA A 7 -25.73 -6.87 9.61
N ALA A 8 -27.05 -6.83 9.51
CA ALA A 8 -27.87 -5.84 10.20
C ALA A 8 -27.78 -5.97 11.74
N GLU A 9 -27.78 -7.20 12.28
CA GLU A 9 -27.61 -7.42 13.73
C GLU A 9 -26.16 -7.12 14.16
N ALA A 10 -25.16 -7.55 13.39
CA ALA A 10 -23.76 -7.25 13.67
C ALA A 10 -23.51 -5.73 13.70
N ALA A 11 -24.08 -4.99 12.75
CA ALA A 11 -23.96 -3.54 12.70
C ALA A 11 -24.54 -2.82 13.93
N LYS A 12 -25.50 -3.42 14.67
CA LYS A 12 -26.04 -2.86 15.93
C LYS A 12 -25.01 -2.77 17.06
N LEU A 13 -23.90 -3.50 16.94
CA LEU A 13 -22.78 -3.40 17.87
C LEU A 13 -22.04 -2.06 17.75
N ILE A 14 -22.15 -1.37 16.60
CA ILE A 14 -21.59 -0.04 16.37
C ILE A 14 -22.51 1.00 17.02
N LYS A 15 -21.95 1.89 17.82
CA LYS A 15 -22.64 2.94 18.54
C LYS A 15 -22.22 4.33 18.11
N SER A 16 -23.03 5.33 18.36
CA SER A 16 -22.64 6.73 18.18
C SER A 16 -21.36 7.04 18.95
N ASN A 17 -20.48 7.82 18.33
CA ASN A 17 -19.14 8.22 18.79
C ASN A 17 -18.09 7.09 18.83
N ASP A 18 -18.39 5.88 18.37
CA ASP A 18 -17.38 4.83 18.20
C ASP A 18 -16.34 5.21 17.15
N SER A 19 -15.14 4.70 17.33
CA SER A 19 -14.07 4.70 16.35
C SER A 19 -14.06 3.35 15.63
N VAL A 20 -14.39 3.34 14.35
CA VAL A 20 -14.54 2.13 13.53
C VAL A 20 -13.40 2.04 12.53
N TYR A 21 -12.62 0.98 12.60
CA TYR A 21 -11.67 0.62 11.56
C TYR A 21 -12.35 -0.26 10.52
N ILE A 22 -12.14 0.06 9.25
CA ILE A 22 -12.58 -0.76 8.10
C ILE A 22 -11.34 -1.31 7.42
N GLN A 23 -11.23 -2.63 7.30
CA GLN A 23 -10.15 -3.29 6.55
C GLN A 23 -10.12 -2.77 5.12
N GLY A 24 -8.91 -2.48 4.64
CA GLY A 24 -8.69 -1.86 3.35
C GLY A 24 -8.31 -2.82 2.24
N SER A 25 -7.58 -2.29 1.25
CA SER A 25 -7.14 -2.99 0.06
C SER A 25 -8.34 -3.58 -0.71
N VAL A 26 -8.23 -4.77 -1.23
CA VAL A 26 -9.31 -5.53 -1.88
C VAL A 26 -10.11 -6.39 -0.89
N SER A 27 -9.80 -6.28 0.41
CA SER A 27 -10.45 -7.03 1.51
C SER A 27 -11.51 -6.21 2.25
N ILE A 28 -12.07 -5.16 1.66
CA ILE A 28 -13.13 -4.38 2.29
C ILE A 28 -14.31 -5.29 2.62
N PRO A 29 -14.80 -5.30 3.90
CA PRO A 29 -15.97 -6.08 4.29
C PRO A 29 -17.27 -5.38 3.86
N GLU A 30 -17.58 -5.46 2.57
CA GLU A 30 -18.58 -4.69 1.86
C GLU A 30 -19.98 -4.78 2.49
N VAL A 31 -20.39 -5.99 2.87
CA VAL A 31 -21.72 -6.24 3.47
C VAL A 31 -21.82 -5.58 4.84
N LEU A 32 -20.76 -5.64 5.64
CA LEU A 32 -20.71 -4.97 6.96
C LEU A 32 -20.68 -3.45 6.83
N VAL A 33 -19.89 -2.93 5.88
CA VAL A 33 -19.79 -1.49 5.62
C VAL A 33 -21.13 -0.93 5.15
N LYS A 34 -21.83 -1.67 4.27
CA LYS A 34 -23.18 -1.30 3.86
C LYS A 34 -24.15 -1.30 5.04
N ALA A 35 -24.17 -2.35 5.85
CA ALA A 35 -25.04 -2.45 7.01
C ALA A 35 -24.79 -1.34 8.04
N MET A 36 -23.53 -0.92 8.23
CA MET A 36 -23.19 0.25 9.04
C MET A 36 -23.75 1.53 8.42
N ALA A 37 -23.56 1.74 7.11
CA ALA A 37 -24.02 2.95 6.41
C ALA A 37 -25.57 3.05 6.40
N ASP A 38 -26.28 1.94 6.28
CA ASP A 38 -27.75 1.89 6.32
C ASP A 38 -28.30 2.42 7.66
N ARG A 39 -27.48 2.44 8.71
CA ARG A 39 -27.81 3.03 10.02
C ARG A 39 -27.42 4.51 10.17
N GLY A 40 -27.07 5.17 9.07
CA GLY A 40 -26.61 6.57 9.09
C GLY A 40 -27.62 7.56 9.69
N HIS A 41 -28.92 7.26 9.64
CA HIS A 41 -29.94 8.10 10.30
C HIS A 41 -30.02 7.92 11.82
N GLU A 42 -29.52 6.80 12.37
CA GLU A 42 -29.53 6.47 13.78
C GLU A 42 -28.23 6.88 14.48
N LEU A 43 -27.11 6.75 13.78
CA LEU A 43 -25.78 6.98 14.31
C LEU A 43 -25.38 8.45 14.24
N ARG A 44 -24.51 8.89 15.18
CA ARG A 44 -23.90 10.22 15.21
C ARG A 44 -22.43 10.14 15.64
N GLY A 45 -21.58 10.90 14.97
CA GLY A 45 -20.19 11.08 15.36
C GLY A 45 -19.30 9.85 15.26
N VAL A 46 -19.69 8.83 14.48
CA VAL A 46 -18.88 7.64 14.28
C VAL A 46 -17.64 8.01 13.47
N LYS A 47 -16.47 7.81 14.04
CA LYS A 47 -15.19 8.05 13.36
C LYS A 47 -14.82 6.83 12.54
N VAL A 48 -14.75 6.99 11.23
CA VAL A 48 -14.42 5.90 10.29
C VAL A 48 -12.97 6.02 9.85
N TYR A 49 -12.15 5.03 10.20
CA TYR A 49 -10.74 4.92 9.82
C TYR A 49 -10.57 3.86 8.75
N SER A 50 -9.96 4.22 7.63
CA SER A 50 -9.66 3.29 6.54
C SER A 50 -8.39 3.69 5.80
N ALA A 51 -7.75 2.72 5.14
CA ALA A 51 -6.65 2.92 4.23
C ALA A 51 -6.87 2.10 2.95
N PHE A 52 -6.38 2.58 1.81
CA PHE A 52 -6.39 1.83 0.54
C PHE A 52 -7.76 1.25 0.14
N ALA A 53 -8.87 1.96 0.33
CA ALA A 53 -10.19 1.47 -0.09
C ALA A 53 -10.26 1.39 -1.63
N ILE A 54 -9.99 0.21 -2.19
CA ILE A 54 -9.83 -0.05 -3.63
C ILE A 54 -11.07 -0.77 -4.16
N GLY A 55 -11.50 -0.40 -5.36
CA GLY A 55 -12.57 -1.06 -6.10
C GLY A 55 -13.94 -0.41 -5.98
N ARG A 56 -14.10 0.67 -5.21
CA ARG A 56 -15.33 1.46 -5.12
C ARG A 56 -15.16 2.86 -5.67
N GLU A 57 -16.20 3.38 -6.33
CA GLU A 57 -16.24 4.79 -6.75
C GLU A 57 -16.41 5.71 -5.54
N GLU A 58 -17.34 5.40 -4.63
CA GLU A 58 -17.60 6.18 -3.42
C GLU A 58 -18.02 5.28 -2.25
N ALA A 59 -17.52 5.58 -1.06
CA ALA A 59 -17.88 4.82 0.13
C ALA A 59 -19.34 5.07 0.54
N PRO A 60 -20.13 4.04 0.91
CA PRO A 60 -21.58 4.18 1.14
C PRO A 60 -21.95 5.07 2.33
N TYR A 61 -20.97 5.36 3.21
CA TYR A 61 -21.12 6.31 4.33
C TYR A 61 -20.75 7.75 3.96
N CYS A 62 -20.16 7.99 2.77
CA CYS A 62 -19.83 9.33 2.25
C CYS A 62 -21.03 9.95 1.52
N LYS A 63 -22.08 10.28 2.25
CA LYS A 63 -23.29 10.90 1.73
C LYS A 63 -23.58 12.19 2.47
N PRO A 64 -24.08 13.26 1.78
CA PRO A 64 -24.40 14.53 2.42
C PRO A 64 -25.33 14.41 3.63
N GLU A 65 -26.32 13.52 3.58
CA GLU A 65 -27.24 13.25 4.68
C GLU A 65 -26.58 12.56 5.89
N TYR A 66 -25.38 11.98 5.72
CA TYR A 66 -24.63 11.25 6.76
C TYR A 66 -23.43 12.02 7.29
N LYS A 67 -23.23 13.29 6.91
CA LYS A 67 -22.06 14.10 7.28
C LYS A 67 -21.82 14.22 8.79
N ASP A 68 -22.91 14.22 9.59
CA ASP A 68 -22.84 14.27 11.04
C ASP A 68 -22.84 12.88 11.71
N SER A 69 -23.11 11.85 10.92
CA SER A 69 -23.16 10.46 11.36
C SER A 69 -21.79 9.79 11.26
N PHE A 70 -21.10 9.99 10.14
CA PHE A 70 -19.81 9.39 9.86
C PHE A 70 -18.74 10.45 9.60
N LEU A 71 -17.78 10.54 10.51
CA LEU A 71 -16.61 11.41 10.41
C LEU A 71 -15.46 10.62 9.79
N VAL A 72 -15.15 10.88 8.54
CA VAL A 72 -14.16 10.11 7.77
C VAL A 72 -12.74 10.56 8.07
N TYR A 73 -11.90 9.64 8.51
CA TYR A 73 -10.46 9.81 8.73
C TYR A 73 -9.70 8.82 7.86
N SER A 74 -9.12 9.31 6.79
CA SER A 74 -8.36 8.46 5.86
C SER A 74 -6.90 8.36 6.26
N LEU A 75 -6.42 7.15 6.47
CA LEU A 75 -5.01 6.82 6.74
C LEU A 75 -4.20 6.67 5.44
N PHE A 76 -4.91 6.45 4.33
CA PHE A 76 -4.40 6.54 2.96
C PHE A 76 -5.57 6.92 2.04
N VAL A 77 -5.52 8.12 1.47
CA VAL A 77 -6.60 8.67 0.66
C VAL A 77 -6.74 7.89 -0.65
N SER A 78 -7.88 7.25 -0.83
CA SER A 78 -8.25 6.48 -2.02
C SER A 78 -9.40 7.15 -2.78
N ASN A 79 -9.70 6.67 -3.98
CA ASN A 79 -10.77 7.21 -4.82
C ASN A 79 -12.10 7.28 -4.09
N SER A 80 -12.42 6.29 -3.25
CA SER A 80 -13.70 6.16 -2.55
C SER A 80 -14.01 7.28 -1.55
N VAL A 81 -12.97 8.00 -1.07
CA VAL A 81 -13.13 9.08 -0.07
C VAL A 81 -12.49 10.41 -0.49
N ARG A 82 -11.73 10.44 -1.61
CA ARG A 82 -10.99 11.63 -2.05
C ARG A 82 -11.88 12.84 -2.26
N ASN A 83 -12.97 12.68 -2.98
CA ASN A 83 -13.91 13.79 -3.22
C ASN A 83 -14.55 14.28 -1.92
N TRP A 84 -14.87 13.36 -1.00
CA TRP A 84 -15.44 13.68 0.30
C TRP A 84 -14.48 14.53 1.15
N ILE A 85 -13.20 14.15 1.15
CA ILE A 85 -12.13 14.91 1.83
C ILE A 85 -11.90 16.26 1.15
N ALA A 86 -11.84 16.31 -0.18
CA ALA A 86 -11.66 17.55 -0.93
C ALA A 86 -12.78 18.58 -0.70
N GLN A 87 -14.00 18.12 -0.39
CA GLN A 87 -15.14 18.98 -0.02
C GLN A 87 -15.12 19.39 1.46
N GLY A 88 -14.16 18.95 2.26
CA GLY A 88 -14.05 19.29 3.68
C GLY A 88 -14.90 18.43 4.61
N TYR A 89 -15.51 17.36 4.14
CA TYR A 89 -16.33 16.44 4.95
C TYR A 89 -15.55 15.28 5.57
N GLY A 90 -14.26 15.15 5.23
CA GLY A 90 -13.36 14.16 5.78
C GLY A 90 -11.97 14.74 5.98
N GLN A 91 -11.09 13.96 6.59
CA GLN A 91 -9.71 14.36 6.88
C GLN A 91 -8.73 13.26 6.44
N ALA A 92 -7.57 13.67 5.92
CA ALA A 92 -6.42 12.80 5.76
C ALA A 92 -5.56 12.87 7.02
N ILE A 93 -5.09 11.73 7.52
CA ILE A 93 -4.15 11.66 8.63
C ILE A 93 -2.76 11.45 8.04
N PRO A 94 -1.84 12.44 8.15
CA PRO A 94 -0.47 12.26 7.69
C PRO A 94 0.29 11.35 8.66
N ALA A 95 0.65 10.16 8.17
CA ALA A 95 1.46 9.20 8.90
C ALA A 95 2.20 8.30 7.90
N PHE A 96 3.39 7.84 8.25
CA PHE A 96 4.03 6.74 7.53
C PHE A 96 3.25 5.45 7.78
N LEU A 97 3.09 4.64 6.74
CA LEU A 97 2.24 3.45 6.86
C LEU A 97 2.75 2.49 7.94
N GLY A 98 4.07 2.33 8.05
CA GLY A 98 4.69 1.51 9.10
C GLY A 98 4.44 2.01 10.52
N GLU A 99 4.08 3.29 10.71
CA GLU A 99 3.82 3.87 12.03
C GLU A 99 2.35 3.78 12.47
N ILE A 100 1.41 3.60 11.54
CA ILE A 100 -0.03 3.58 11.83
C ILE A 100 -0.41 2.51 12.87
N PRO A 101 0.08 1.26 12.82
CA PRO A 101 -0.21 0.27 13.86
C PRO A 101 0.20 0.74 15.26
N GLY A 102 1.28 1.53 15.35
CA GLY A 102 1.72 2.16 16.59
C GLY A 102 0.74 3.18 17.13
N LEU A 103 0.02 3.92 16.28
CA LEU A 103 -1.02 4.85 16.68
C LEU A 103 -2.21 4.13 17.32
N PHE A 104 -2.57 2.95 16.79
CA PHE A 104 -3.63 2.10 17.36
C PHE A 104 -3.20 1.49 18.71
N ARG A 105 -2.04 0.85 18.75
CA ARG A 105 -1.51 0.17 19.95
C ARG A 105 -1.24 1.12 21.12
N LYS A 106 -0.84 2.36 20.84
CA LYS A 106 -0.65 3.41 21.85
C LYS A 106 -1.96 4.11 22.24
N GLY A 107 -3.08 3.78 21.60
CA GLY A 107 -4.38 4.42 21.84
C GLY A 107 -4.46 5.89 21.42
N ILE A 108 -3.52 6.36 20.59
CA ILE A 108 -3.56 7.71 19.99
C ILE A 108 -4.76 7.79 19.04
N ILE A 109 -4.95 6.74 18.25
CA ILE A 109 -6.19 6.47 17.50
C ILE A 109 -6.84 5.26 18.15
N PRO A 110 -7.82 5.44 19.03
CA PRO A 110 -8.53 4.32 19.65
C PRO A 110 -9.39 3.61 18.60
N ILE A 111 -9.49 2.30 18.67
CA ILE A 111 -10.36 1.48 17.84
C ILE A 111 -11.40 0.80 18.74
N ASP A 112 -12.65 1.23 18.62
CA ASP A 112 -13.76 0.60 19.35
C ASP A 112 -14.26 -0.63 18.59
N VAL A 113 -14.38 -0.53 17.26
CA VAL A 113 -14.89 -1.60 16.41
C VAL A 113 -13.95 -1.81 15.22
N ALA A 114 -13.59 -3.07 14.92
CA ALA A 114 -12.92 -3.46 13.70
C ALA A 114 -13.90 -4.26 12.81
N LEU A 115 -14.07 -3.79 11.56
CA LEU A 115 -14.81 -4.49 10.51
C LEU A 115 -13.83 -5.18 9.58
N LEU A 116 -13.86 -6.50 9.52
CA LEU A 116 -12.86 -7.33 8.83
C LEU A 116 -13.51 -8.27 7.82
N ASN A 117 -12.76 -8.61 6.77
CA ASN A 117 -13.11 -9.64 5.78
C ASN A 117 -12.07 -10.77 5.90
N CYS A 118 -12.51 -11.93 6.34
CA CYS A 118 -11.65 -13.04 6.70
C CYS A 118 -11.99 -14.30 5.89
N SER A 119 -11.01 -15.17 5.71
CA SER A 119 -11.23 -16.52 5.18
C SER A 119 -12.14 -17.35 6.09
N ARG A 120 -12.63 -18.49 5.58
CA ARG A 120 -13.19 -19.52 6.44
C ARG A 120 -12.16 -19.99 7.47
N PRO A 121 -12.60 -20.38 8.68
CA PRO A 121 -11.69 -20.91 9.67
C PRO A 121 -11.12 -22.28 9.22
N ASN A 122 -9.85 -22.50 9.52
CA ASN A 122 -9.22 -23.81 9.36
C ASN A 122 -9.64 -24.78 10.50
N ALA A 123 -9.08 -26.00 10.49
CA ALA A 123 -9.39 -27.02 11.49
C ALA A 123 -9.04 -26.61 12.93
N ASP A 124 -8.08 -25.71 13.11
CA ASP A 124 -7.62 -25.20 14.40
C ASP A 124 -8.40 -23.95 14.86
N GLY A 125 -9.40 -23.50 14.08
CA GLY A 125 -10.21 -22.35 14.37
C GLY A 125 -9.59 -21.01 14.01
N TYR A 126 -8.58 -20.97 13.15
CA TYR A 126 -7.99 -19.71 12.65
C TYR A 126 -8.62 -19.31 11.33
N CYS A 127 -9.04 -18.06 11.23
CA CYS A 127 -9.31 -17.35 9.98
C CYS A 127 -8.09 -16.55 9.56
N SER A 128 -7.96 -16.23 8.26
CA SER A 128 -6.94 -15.34 7.74
C SER A 128 -7.55 -14.01 7.30
N PHE A 129 -6.82 -12.90 7.49
CA PHE A 129 -7.12 -11.60 6.89
C PHE A 129 -6.85 -11.55 5.38
N GLY A 130 -6.35 -12.66 4.82
CA GLY A 130 -6.16 -12.86 3.40
C GLY A 130 -5.20 -11.86 2.77
N THR A 131 -5.75 -11.03 1.91
CA THR A 131 -4.98 -10.07 1.10
C THR A 131 -4.59 -8.78 1.84
N SER A 132 -4.98 -8.59 3.10
CA SER A 132 -4.72 -7.33 3.83
C SER A 132 -4.49 -7.60 5.32
N ALA A 133 -3.25 -7.97 5.66
CA ALA A 133 -2.78 -8.10 7.04
C ALA A 133 -2.28 -6.75 7.60
N ASP A 134 -1.91 -5.84 6.73
CA ASP A 134 -1.26 -4.55 6.97
C ASP A 134 -1.69 -3.84 8.26
N LEU A 135 -2.86 -3.25 8.29
CA LEU A 135 -3.45 -2.59 9.46
C LEU A 135 -4.47 -3.47 10.19
N ALA A 136 -4.97 -4.54 9.54
CA ALA A 136 -6.00 -5.41 10.10
C ALA A 136 -5.53 -6.11 11.37
N VAL A 137 -4.25 -6.51 11.43
CA VAL A 137 -3.63 -7.15 12.61
C VAL A 137 -3.76 -6.23 13.83
N SER A 138 -3.20 -5.04 13.73
CA SER A 138 -3.19 -4.07 14.85
C SER A 138 -4.58 -3.56 15.20
N ALA A 139 -5.46 -3.39 14.21
CA ALA A 139 -6.83 -2.99 14.45
C ALA A 139 -7.60 -4.08 15.22
N ALA A 140 -7.46 -5.35 14.83
CA ALA A 140 -8.09 -6.49 15.53
C ALA A 140 -7.54 -6.70 16.94
N GLU A 141 -6.24 -6.43 17.16
CA GLU A 141 -5.62 -6.48 18.50
C GLU A 141 -6.17 -5.42 19.44
N CYS A 142 -6.43 -4.21 18.92
CA CYS A 142 -6.80 -3.04 19.72
C CYS A 142 -8.31 -2.85 19.88
N ALA A 143 -9.11 -3.41 18.97
CA ALA A 143 -10.56 -3.23 18.97
C ALA A 143 -11.25 -3.90 20.16
N LYS A 144 -12.23 -3.20 20.74
CA LYS A 144 -13.12 -3.75 21.78
C LYS A 144 -14.14 -4.73 21.20
N VAL A 145 -14.55 -4.49 19.95
CA VAL A 145 -15.51 -5.29 19.19
C VAL A 145 -14.89 -5.64 17.85
N VAL A 146 -14.77 -6.93 17.55
CA VAL A 146 -14.27 -7.43 16.27
C VAL A 146 -15.40 -8.12 15.54
N ILE A 147 -15.79 -7.58 14.40
CA ILE A 147 -16.85 -8.11 13.53
C ILE A 147 -16.20 -8.58 12.24
N ALA A 148 -16.33 -9.86 11.94
CA ALA A 148 -15.75 -10.46 10.75
C ALA A 148 -16.84 -10.88 9.74
N GLN A 149 -16.63 -10.49 8.49
CA GLN A 149 -17.28 -11.10 7.33
C GLN A 149 -16.47 -12.35 6.97
N ILE A 150 -17.07 -13.52 7.04
CA ILE A 150 -16.43 -14.80 6.71
C ILE A 150 -16.74 -15.13 5.27
N ASN A 151 -15.71 -15.11 4.43
CA ASN A 151 -15.83 -15.16 2.98
C ASN A 151 -14.92 -16.26 2.39
N PRO A 152 -15.46 -17.25 1.67
CA PRO A 152 -14.67 -18.34 1.06
C PRO A 152 -13.70 -17.89 -0.04
N HIS A 153 -13.88 -16.67 -0.56
CA HIS A 153 -13.00 -16.11 -1.59
C HIS A 153 -11.76 -15.41 -1.02
N VAL A 154 -11.69 -15.18 0.29
CA VAL A 154 -10.50 -14.65 0.96
C VAL A 154 -9.47 -15.77 1.08
N PRO A 155 -8.26 -15.63 0.51
CA PRO A 155 -7.22 -16.66 0.60
C PRO A 155 -6.76 -16.86 2.04
N PHE A 156 -6.40 -18.09 2.40
CA PHE A 156 -5.80 -18.37 3.69
C PHE A 156 -4.29 -18.08 3.63
N SER A 157 -3.88 -16.91 4.09
CA SER A 157 -2.49 -16.45 4.13
C SER A 157 -1.89 -16.68 5.51
N TYR A 158 -0.58 -16.95 5.55
CA TYR A 158 0.16 -17.23 6.78
C TYR A 158 0.90 -16.00 7.33
N GLY A 159 1.48 -16.14 8.50
CA GLY A 159 2.20 -15.09 9.21
C GLY A 159 1.34 -14.40 10.26
N ASP A 160 1.34 -13.08 10.29
CA ASP A 160 0.51 -12.30 11.23
C ASP A 160 -0.95 -12.18 10.76
N ALA A 161 -1.24 -12.66 9.54
CA ALA A 161 -2.57 -12.59 8.94
C ALA A 161 -3.64 -13.48 9.63
N LEU A 162 -3.34 -14.11 10.74
CA LEU A 162 -4.22 -15.09 11.38
C LEU A 162 -4.95 -14.51 12.60
N ILE A 163 -6.26 -14.80 12.70
CA ILE A 163 -7.08 -14.49 13.86
C ILE A 163 -7.86 -15.73 14.28
N HIS A 164 -7.77 -16.10 15.57
CA HIS A 164 -8.56 -17.21 16.09
C HIS A 164 -10.01 -16.78 16.30
N VAL A 165 -10.97 -17.66 15.96
CA VAL A 165 -12.41 -17.37 16.03
C VAL A 165 -12.92 -16.92 17.41
N SER A 166 -12.21 -17.27 18.48
CA SER A 166 -12.55 -16.80 19.85
C SER A 166 -12.35 -15.30 20.06
N LYS A 167 -11.66 -14.63 19.15
CA LYS A 167 -11.47 -13.17 19.17
C LYS A 167 -12.59 -12.42 18.45
N LEU A 168 -13.43 -13.12 17.70
CA LEU A 168 -14.55 -12.52 16.99
C LEU A 168 -15.73 -12.30 17.92
N THR A 169 -16.21 -11.06 18.00
CA THR A 169 -17.44 -10.72 18.75
C THR A 169 -18.68 -11.19 17.98
N ALA A 170 -18.67 -11.02 16.67
CA ALA A 170 -19.70 -11.48 15.76
C ALA A 170 -19.11 -11.82 14.39
N ALA A 171 -19.76 -12.72 13.66
CA ALA A 171 -19.40 -13.09 12.31
C ALA A 171 -20.62 -13.12 11.40
N VAL A 172 -20.40 -12.75 10.12
CA VAL A 172 -21.42 -12.78 9.07
C VAL A 172 -20.91 -13.64 7.93
N GLU A 173 -21.62 -14.69 7.55
CA GLU A 173 -21.28 -15.48 6.37
C GLU A 173 -21.65 -14.73 5.10
N VAL A 174 -20.72 -14.71 4.16
CA VAL A 174 -20.92 -14.14 2.81
C VAL A 174 -20.28 -15.05 1.77
N ASP A 175 -20.66 -14.87 0.52
CA ASP A 175 -20.09 -15.55 -0.64
C ASP A 175 -19.93 -14.50 -1.76
N GLU A 176 -18.90 -13.63 -1.59
CA GLU A 176 -18.65 -12.51 -2.50
C GLU A 176 -17.22 -12.57 -3.03
N PRO A 177 -17.03 -12.56 -4.37
CA PRO A 177 -15.70 -12.52 -4.94
C PRO A 177 -14.95 -11.26 -4.49
N LEU A 178 -13.63 -11.39 -4.28
CA LEU A 178 -12.77 -10.24 -4.03
C LEU A 178 -12.68 -9.37 -5.28
N VAL A 179 -12.46 -8.07 -5.06
CA VAL A 179 -12.19 -7.14 -6.15
C VAL A 179 -10.92 -7.55 -6.86
N GLU A 180 -10.99 -7.65 -8.19
CA GLU A 180 -9.81 -7.90 -9.02
C GLU A 180 -9.31 -6.60 -9.63
N LEU A 181 -8.00 -6.39 -9.53
CA LEU A 181 -7.32 -5.32 -10.24
C LEU A 181 -6.62 -5.92 -11.46
N PRO A 182 -7.03 -5.54 -12.67
CA PRO A 182 -6.37 -6.04 -13.86
C PRO A 182 -4.91 -5.60 -13.87
N THR A 183 -4.02 -6.52 -14.22
CA THR A 183 -2.60 -6.22 -14.37
C THR A 183 -2.42 -5.20 -15.48
N ALA A 184 -1.98 -4.00 -15.11
CA ALA A 184 -1.73 -2.94 -16.08
C ALA A 184 -0.65 -3.39 -17.08
N GLN A 185 -0.96 -3.34 -18.36
CA GLN A 185 0.03 -3.58 -19.41
C GLN A 185 0.99 -2.38 -19.47
N PRO A 186 2.32 -2.60 -19.35
CA PRO A 186 3.27 -1.50 -19.42
C PRO A 186 3.20 -0.77 -20.76
N SER A 187 3.13 0.54 -20.73
CA SER A 187 3.31 1.40 -21.92
C SER A 187 4.75 1.36 -22.43
N GLU A 188 5.02 1.96 -23.58
CA GLU A 188 6.39 2.10 -24.09
C GLU A 188 7.27 2.93 -23.12
N ILE A 189 6.70 3.99 -22.54
CA ILE A 189 7.38 4.81 -21.52
C ILE A 189 7.71 3.96 -20.29
N ASP A 190 6.76 3.17 -19.79
CA ASP A 190 6.99 2.29 -18.64
C ASP A 190 8.10 1.28 -18.90
N ARG A 191 8.16 0.71 -20.12
CA ARG A 191 9.22 -0.25 -20.50
C ARG A 191 10.60 0.39 -20.52
N LYS A 192 10.73 1.63 -21.04
CA LYS A 192 12.00 2.35 -21.01
C LYS A 192 12.47 2.61 -19.58
N ILE A 193 11.58 3.12 -18.73
CA ILE A 193 11.88 3.35 -17.31
C ILE A 193 12.24 2.05 -16.62
N GLY A 194 11.44 0.99 -16.83
CA GLY A 194 11.67 -0.34 -16.27
C GLY A 194 13.01 -0.94 -16.68
N GLY A 195 13.41 -0.76 -17.93
CA GLY A 195 14.71 -1.21 -18.46
C GLY A 195 15.87 -0.53 -17.76
N TYR A 196 15.86 0.81 -17.63
CA TYR A 196 16.91 1.54 -16.90
C TYR A 196 17.04 1.12 -15.43
N ILE A 197 15.92 0.81 -14.77
CA ILE A 197 15.96 0.34 -13.39
C ILE A 197 16.51 -1.09 -13.33
N ALA A 198 16.06 -1.99 -14.21
CA ALA A 198 16.50 -3.39 -14.24
C ALA A 198 18.02 -3.52 -14.45
N GLU A 199 18.62 -2.70 -15.32
CA GLU A 199 20.08 -2.66 -15.53
C GLU A 199 20.87 -2.30 -14.25
N LEU A 200 20.24 -1.60 -13.31
CA LEU A 200 20.86 -1.19 -12.04
C LEU A 200 20.64 -2.20 -10.89
N ILE A 201 19.80 -3.21 -11.10
CA ILE A 201 19.51 -4.26 -10.11
C ILE A 201 20.52 -5.39 -10.26
N PRO A 202 21.33 -5.71 -9.24
CA PRO A 202 22.25 -6.84 -9.30
C PRO A 202 21.57 -8.16 -8.92
N ASP A 203 22.17 -9.29 -9.31
CA ASP A 203 21.80 -10.59 -8.77
C ASP A 203 21.89 -10.63 -7.24
N GLY A 204 21.00 -11.38 -6.61
CA GLY A 204 20.90 -11.46 -5.16
C GLY A 204 20.28 -10.23 -4.49
N ALA A 205 19.70 -9.29 -5.25
CA ALA A 205 19.01 -8.13 -4.71
C ALA A 205 17.70 -8.50 -4.03
N THR A 206 17.34 -7.74 -2.98
CA THR A 206 16.01 -7.84 -2.34
C THR A 206 15.11 -6.72 -2.86
N LEU A 207 14.00 -7.10 -3.45
CA LEU A 207 13.08 -6.17 -4.11
C LEU A 207 11.99 -5.66 -3.15
N GLN A 208 11.77 -4.36 -3.14
CA GLN A 208 10.50 -3.74 -2.82
C GLN A 208 9.98 -3.07 -4.08
N ILE A 209 8.72 -3.36 -4.43
CA ILE A 209 8.15 -2.89 -5.67
C ILE A 209 6.69 -2.48 -5.46
N GLY A 210 6.30 -1.36 -6.09
CA GLY A 210 4.95 -0.81 -6.01
C GLY A 210 3.98 -1.45 -7.01
N VAL A 211 2.84 -0.79 -7.18
CA VAL A 211 1.74 -1.19 -8.09
C VAL A 211 1.71 -0.26 -9.29
N GLY A 212 1.50 -0.80 -10.49
CA GLY A 212 1.31 0.00 -11.71
C GLY A 212 2.15 -0.43 -12.91
N GLY A 213 2.11 0.35 -13.98
CA GLY A 213 2.77 0.04 -15.25
C GLY A 213 4.29 -0.03 -15.14
N ILE A 214 4.93 0.95 -14.49
CA ILE A 214 6.38 0.97 -14.29
C ILE A 214 6.86 -0.23 -13.45
N PRO A 215 6.29 -0.52 -12.25
CA PRO A 215 6.62 -1.73 -11.51
C PRO A 215 6.50 -3.02 -12.33
N ASN A 216 5.43 -3.17 -13.09
CA ASN A 216 5.23 -4.33 -13.96
C ASN A 216 6.30 -4.40 -15.07
N ALA A 217 6.72 -3.25 -15.62
CA ALA A 217 7.79 -3.19 -16.60
C ALA A 217 9.15 -3.60 -16.01
N VAL A 218 9.46 -3.16 -14.78
CA VAL A 218 10.67 -3.61 -14.06
C VAL A 218 10.64 -5.12 -13.88
N LEU A 219 9.57 -5.67 -13.31
CA LEU A 219 9.45 -7.12 -13.08
C LEU A 219 9.62 -7.92 -14.38
N ALA A 220 9.01 -7.46 -15.47
CA ALA A 220 9.13 -8.13 -16.77
C ALA A 220 10.57 -8.13 -17.32
N ALA A 221 11.40 -7.15 -16.94
CA ALA A 221 12.79 -7.05 -17.36
C ALA A 221 13.77 -7.86 -16.47
N LEU A 222 13.31 -8.45 -15.36
CA LEU A 222 14.17 -9.18 -14.42
C LEU A 222 14.26 -10.69 -14.69
N GLY A 223 13.73 -11.19 -15.82
CA GLY A 223 13.64 -12.62 -16.09
C GLY A 223 14.96 -13.39 -16.12
N ASP A 224 16.06 -12.73 -16.43
CA ASP A 224 17.41 -13.33 -16.51
C ASP A 224 18.23 -13.16 -15.21
N HIS A 225 17.71 -12.44 -14.21
CA HIS A 225 18.36 -12.27 -12.91
C HIS A 225 18.32 -13.55 -12.09
N LYS A 226 19.19 -13.63 -11.07
CA LYS A 226 19.34 -14.79 -10.20
C LYS A 226 19.28 -14.41 -8.73
N HIS A 227 18.70 -15.32 -7.94
CA HIS A 227 18.69 -15.24 -6.48
C HIS A 227 18.08 -13.95 -5.92
N LEU A 228 17.07 -13.40 -6.61
CA LEU A 228 16.37 -12.24 -6.09
C LEU A 228 15.55 -12.60 -4.85
N GLY A 229 15.36 -11.65 -3.96
CA GLY A 229 14.50 -11.75 -2.79
C GLY A 229 13.31 -10.80 -2.90
N LEU A 230 12.23 -11.08 -2.17
CA LEU A 230 11.05 -10.24 -2.07
C LEU A 230 10.80 -9.83 -0.62
N HIS A 231 10.86 -8.54 -0.35
CA HIS A 231 10.44 -7.89 0.89
C HIS A 231 9.74 -6.61 0.50
N THR A 232 8.42 -6.67 0.40
CA THR A 232 7.61 -5.58 -0.16
C THR A 232 6.39 -5.32 0.72
N GLU A 233 5.84 -4.11 0.66
CA GLU A 233 4.55 -3.79 1.26
C GLU A 233 3.42 -4.49 0.51
N ALA A 234 3.36 -4.26 -0.81
CA ALA A 234 2.32 -4.77 -1.69
C ALA A 234 2.82 -5.93 -2.56
N LEU A 235 2.09 -7.03 -2.55
CA LEU A 235 2.27 -8.16 -3.48
C LEU A 235 1.38 -7.95 -4.70
N THR A 236 1.90 -8.18 -5.91
CA THR A 236 1.16 -8.03 -7.17
C THR A 236 1.34 -9.24 -8.08
N ASP A 237 0.47 -9.38 -9.09
CA ASP A 237 0.55 -10.47 -10.08
C ASP A 237 1.92 -10.58 -10.75
N GLY A 238 2.60 -9.45 -10.96
CA GLY A 238 3.87 -9.39 -11.70
C GLY A 238 5.02 -10.16 -11.06
N VAL A 239 4.99 -10.39 -9.74
CA VAL A 239 6.05 -11.15 -9.05
C VAL A 239 5.88 -12.66 -9.18
N VAL A 240 4.65 -13.16 -9.37
CA VAL A 240 4.36 -14.60 -9.39
C VAL A 240 5.14 -15.36 -10.47
N PRO A 241 5.27 -14.87 -11.71
CA PRO A 241 6.11 -15.52 -12.72
C PRO A 241 7.57 -15.65 -12.30
N LEU A 242 8.17 -14.63 -11.69
CA LEU A 242 9.57 -14.64 -11.25
C LEU A 242 9.80 -15.60 -10.06
N ILE A 243 8.82 -15.74 -9.18
CA ILE A 243 8.86 -16.74 -8.11
C ILE A 243 8.78 -18.15 -8.71
N ARG A 244 7.82 -18.40 -9.60
CA ARG A 244 7.63 -19.72 -10.23
C ARG A 244 8.80 -20.17 -11.10
N SER A 245 9.50 -19.23 -11.72
CA SER A 245 10.70 -19.52 -12.53
C SER A 245 11.98 -19.67 -11.68
N GLY A 246 11.92 -19.38 -10.36
CA GLY A 246 13.08 -19.45 -9.47
C GLY A 246 14.00 -18.23 -9.56
N VAL A 247 13.64 -17.18 -10.29
CA VAL A 247 14.38 -15.90 -10.30
C VAL A 247 14.33 -15.25 -8.92
N ILE A 248 13.15 -15.28 -8.29
CA ILE A 248 12.96 -14.93 -6.87
C ILE A 248 12.93 -16.23 -6.07
N ASP A 249 14.03 -16.55 -5.40
CA ASP A 249 14.19 -17.72 -4.52
C ASP A 249 14.43 -17.34 -3.05
N ASN A 250 14.60 -16.06 -2.76
CA ASN A 250 14.84 -15.51 -1.43
C ASN A 250 16.09 -16.06 -0.71
N SER A 251 16.99 -16.73 -1.42
CA SER A 251 18.15 -17.42 -0.85
C SER A 251 19.19 -16.44 -0.25
N GLN A 252 19.25 -15.21 -0.76
CA GLN A 252 20.19 -14.19 -0.33
C GLN A 252 19.61 -13.25 0.74
N LYS A 253 18.32 -13.33 1.05
CA LYS A 253 17.69 -12.54 2.10
C LYS A 253 18.21 -12.93 3.49
N LYS A 254 18.35 -11.95 4.39
CA LYS A 254 18.60 -12.17 5.82
C LYS A 254 17.31 -12.18 6.62
N VAL A 255 16.34 -11.37 6.24
CA VAL A 255 15.01 -11.33 6.86
C VAL A 255 14.12 -12.39 6.24
N LEU A 256 13.72 -13.40 6.98
CA LEU A 256 12.92 -14.54 6.51
C LEU A 256 13.49 -15.17 5.22
N PRO A 257 14.71 -15.74 5.27
CA PRO A 257 15.32 -16.37 4.10
C PRO A 257 14.44 -17.49 3.56
N GLY A 258 14.37 -17.64 2.24
CA GLY A 258 13.52 -18.61 1.56
C GLY A 258 12.02 -18.27 1.52
N LYS A 259 11.58 -17.17 2.13
CA LYS A 259 10.16 -16.77 2.17
C LYS A 259 9.91 -15.44 1.46
N ASN A 260 8.81 -15.35 0.72
CA ASN A 260 8.28 -14.10 0.20
C ASN A 260 7.61 -13.34 1.34
N LEU A 261 7.80 -12.05 1.41
CA LEU A 261 7.28 -11.21 2.47
C LEU A 261 6.48 -10.05 1.92
N ALA A 262 5.23 -9.91 2.40
CA ALA A 262 4.36 -8.78 2.10
C ALA A 262 3.45 -8.43 3.30
N SER A 263 2.72 -7.32 3.21
CA SER A 263 1.67 -6.92 4.17
C SER A 263 0.28 -6.89 3.54
N LEU A 264 0.21 -6.55 2.27
CA LEU A 264 -1.04 -6.54 1.50
C LEU A 264 -0.80 -7.10 0.08
N ALA A 265 -1.89 -7.45 -0.59
CA ALA A 265 -1.86 -7.96 -1.94
C ALA A 265 -2.94 -7.32 -2.81
N LEU A 266 -2.57 -6.94 -4.03
CA LEU A 266 -3.41 -6.25 -5.00
C LEU A 266 -3.22 -6.89 -6.37
N GLY A 267 -4.25 -7.54 -6.90
CA GLY A 267 -4.11 -8.18 -8.19
C GLY A 267 -5.37 -8.89 -8.67
N SER A 268 -5.18 -9.91 -9.47
CA SER A 268 -6.24 -10.73 -10.03
C SER A 268 -6.52 -11.96 -9.16
N LYS A 269 -7.57 -12.68 -9.49
CA LYS A 269 -7.90 -13.99 -8.91
C LYS A 269 -6.69 -14.96 -8.92
N ARG A 270 -5.84 -14.89 -9.96
CA ARG A 270 -4.62 -15.71 -10.06
C ARG A 270 -3.63 -15.43 -8.93
N LEU A 271 -3.50 -14.18 -8.49
CA LEU A 271 -2.69 -13.82 -7.33
C LEU A 271 -3.32 -14.39 -6.04
N TYR A 272 -4.63 -14.27 -5.87
CA TYR A 272 -5.33 -14.77 -4.69
C TYR A 272 -5.26 -16.31 -4.59
N GLU A 273 -5.38 -17.00 -5.71
CA GLU A 273 -5.15 -18.47 -5.79
C GLU A 273 -3.69 -18.85 -5.46
N TYR A 274 -2.72 -18.01 -5.85
CA TYR A 274 -1.31 -18.23 -5.48
C TYR A 274 -1.07 -18.06 -3.98
N MET A 275 -1.80 -17.15 -3.33
CA MET A 275 -1.67 -16.86 -1.90
C MET A 275 -2.30 -17.95 -1.02
N ASP A 276 -3.36 -18.62 -1.52
CA ASP A 276 -4.18 -19.51 -0.72
C ASP A 276 -3.36 -20.73 -0.25
N TYR A 277 -3.29 -20.91 1.08
CA TYR A 277 -2.49 -21.95 1.75
C TYR A 277 -1.02 -22.03 1.30
N ASN A 278 -0.44 -20.91 0.87
CA ASN A 278 0.96 -20.85 0.44
C ASN A 278 1.88 -20.51 1.62
N GLU A 279 2.57 -21.54 2.15
CA GLU A 279 3.50 -21.41 3.27
C GLU A 279 4.77 -20.63 2.93
N ASP A 280 5.09 -20.45 1.65
CA ASP A 280 6.25 -19.67 1.20
C ASP A 280 5.98 -18.17 1.13
N LEU A 281 4.72 -17.77 1.33
CA LEU A 281 4.32 -16.38 1.45
C LEU A 281 3.94 -16.04 2.89
N ILE A 282 4.64 -15.09 3.48
CA ILE A 282 4.41 -14.62 4.84
C ILE A 282 3.83 -13.21 4.77
N MET A 283 2.60 -13.07 5.26
CA MET A 283 1.91 -11.79 5.38
C MET A 283 2.10 -11.25 6.80
N LYS A 284 2.65 -10.05 6.92
CA LYS A 284 3.00 -9.43 8.21
C LYS A 284 2.22 -8.14 8.44
N ASP A 285 2.06 -7.78 9.72
CA ASP A 285 1.71 -6.42 10.14
C ASP A 285 2.65 -5.42 9.47
N VAL A 286 2.09 -4.32 8.97
CA VAL A 286 2.88 -3.34 8.22
C VAL A 286 3.95 -2.64 9.07
N ALA A 287 3.75 -2.49 10.38
CA ALA A 287 4.79 -1.98 11.28
C ALA A 287 6.03 -2.89 11.32
N TRP A 288 5.86 -4.18 11.00
CA TRP A 288 6.97 -5.11 10.92
C TRP A 288 7.62 -5.11 9.54
N THR A 289 6.81 -5.14 8.48
CA THR A 289 7.29 -5.19 7.08
C THR A 289 7.97 -3.90 6.67
N ASN A 290 7.42 -2.76 7.09
CA ASN A 290 7.88 -1.42 6.74
C ASN A 290 8.89 -0.84 7.75
N ASP A 291 9.35 -1.62 8.73
CA ASP A 291 10.39 -1.17 9.65
C ASP A 291 11.73 -0.96 8.89
N PRO A 292 12.23 0.28 8.75
CA PRO A 292 13.46 0.56 8.03
C PRO A 292 14.69 -0.19 8.60
N PHE A 293 14.68 -0.48 9.90
CA PHE A 293 15.76 -1.23 10.54
C PHE A 293 15.75 -2.71 10.18
N ARG A 294 14.58 -3.29 9.90
CA ARG A 294 14.45 -4.65 9.36
C ARG A 294 14.74 -4.68 7.86
N ILE A 295 14.20 -3.73 7.11
CA ILE A 295 14.42 -3.62 5.66
C ILE A 295 15.92 -3.63 5.37
N ARG A 296 16.70 -2.80 6.06
CA ARG A 296 18.15 -2.67 5.87
C ARG A 296 18.97 -3.92 6.19
N GLU A 297 18.42 -4.87 6.96
CA GLU A 297 19.12 -6.13 7.27
C GLU A 297 19.31 -6.98 6.01
N ASN A 298 18.41 -6.87 5.01
CA ASN A 298 18.59 -7.50 3.72
C ASN A 298 19.68 -6.78 2.92
N PRO A 299 20.58 -7.52 2.26
CA PRO A 299 21.57 -6.90 1.38
C PRO A 299 20.91 -6.44 0.08
N LYS A 300 21.48 -5.43 -0.54
CA LYS A 300 21.11 -4.94 -1.87
C LYS A 300 19.60 -4.68 -2.00
N VAL A 301 19.00 -4.00 -1.03
CA VAL A 301 17.58 -3.63 -1.11
C VAL A 301 17.37 -2.66 -2.26
N MET A 302 16.49 -3.02 -3.19
CA MET A 302 16.08 -2.19 -4.33
C MET A 302 14.69 -1.68 -4.05
N ALA A 303 14.59 -0.44 -3.55
CA ALA A 303 13.32 0.20 -3.24
C ALA A 303 12.84 1.02 -4.45
N ILE A 304 11.74 0.58 -5.09
CA ILE A 304 11.23 1.16 -6.34
C ILE A 304 9.88 1.79 -6.06
N ASN A 305 9.84 3.12 -6.08
CA ASN A 305 8.66 3.93 -5.78
C ASN A 305 8.39 4.95 -6.88
N SER A 306 7.22 5.58 -6.84
CA SER A 306 6.80 6.56 -7.84
C SER A 306 6.60 7.94 -7.23
N ALA A 307 6.49 8.97 -8.10
CA ALA A 307 6.22 10.34 -7.69
C ALA A 307 5.20 11.02 -8.61
N LEU A 308 4.55 12.05 -8.08
CA LEU A 308 3.75 12.98 -8.87
C LEU A 308 4.65 14.03 -9.53
N GLU A 309 5.62 14.56 -8.78
CA GLU A 309 6.61 15.53 -9.28
C GLU A 309 7.90 15.51 -8.45
N VAL A 310 8.97 16.01 -9.06
CA VAL A 310 10.32 16.14 -8.49
C VAL A 310 10.84 17.55 -8.76
N ASP A 311 11.45 18.21 -7.78
CA ASP A 311 12.14 19.49 -8.03
C ASP A 311 13.62 19.30 -8.34
N LEU A 312 14.27 20.36 -8.87
CA LEU A 312 15.69 20.33 -9.28
C LEU A 312 16.68 20.12 -8.13
N THR A 313 16.22 20.15 -6.89
CA THR A 313 17.05 19.81 -5.72
C THR A 313 16.93 18.33 -5.32
N GLY A 314 15.93 17.63 -5.88
CA GLY A 314 15.64 16.23 -5.59
C GLY A 314 14.58 16.01 -4.50
N GLN A 315 13.77 17.02 -4.16
CA GLN A 315 12.59 16.84 -3.32
C GLN A 315 11.49 16.14 -4.11
N ILE A 316 10.82 15.18 -3.50
CA ILE A 316 9.81 14.33 -4.12
C ILE A 316 8.44 14.61 -3.51
N CYS A 317 7.47 14.93 -4.35
CA CYS A 317 6.05 14.91 -3.99
C CYS A 317 5.38 13.67 -4.59
N ALA A 318 4.70 12.89 -3.75
CA ALA A 318 3.97 11.68 -4.16
C ALA A 318 2.54 11.60 -3.64
N ASP A 319 2.13 12.49 -2.73
CA ASP A 319 0.86 12.43 -1.99
C ASP A 319 -0.14 13.52 -2.37
N SER A 320 0.31 14.61 -3.01
CA SER A 320 -0.53 15.79 -3.22
C SER A 320 -0.31 16.45 -4.60
N ILE A 321 -1.33 17.16 -5.08
CA ILE A 321 -1.28 18.02 -6.27
C ILE A 321 -1.55 19.45 -5.78
N GLY A 322 -0.48 20.24 -5.59
CA GLY A 322 -0.57 21.48 -4.86
C GLY A 322 -1.10 21.24 -3.44
N THR A 323 -2.14 21.94 -3.04
CA THR A 323 -2.77 21.82 -1.71
C THR A 323 -3.76 20.65 -1.62
N MET A 324 -4.10 19.99 -2.73
CA MET A 324 -5.05 18.87 -2.74
C MET A 324 -4.35 17.57 -2.39
N ILE A 325 -4.73 16.94 -1.29
CA ILE A 325 -4.25 15.60 -0.94
C ILE A 325 -4.85 14.60 -1.94
N TYR A 326 -3.97 13.94 -2.71
CA TYR A 326 -4.34 12.99 -3.74
C TYR A 326 -4.31 11.54 -3.24
N SER A 327 -3.31 11.22 -2.41
CA SER A 327 -3.15 9.90 -1.78
C SER A 327 -2.61 10.05 -0.35
N SER A 328 -1.54 9.36 -0.03
CA SER A 328 -0.74 9.52 1.19
C SER A 328 0.66 9.00 0.92
N VAL A 329 1.56 9.13 1.88
CA VAL A 329 2.94 8.65 1.74
C VAL A 329 3.02 7.14 1.54
N GLY A 330 2.08 6.36 2.15
CA GLY A 330 2.19 4.90 2.18
C GLY A 330 3.48 4.45 2.86
N GLY A 331 4.11 3.42 2.31
CA GLY A 331 5.40 2.90 2.75
C GLY A 331 6.60 3.46 1.98
N GLN A 332 6.40 4.45 1.08
CA GLN A 332 7.51 4.97 0.28
C GLN A 332 8.68 5.42 1.15
N HIS A 333 8.42 6.23 2.19
CA HIS A 333 9.47 6.70 3.08
C HIS A 333 10.18 5.55 3.80
N ASP A 334 9.43 4.58 4.30
CA ASP A 334 9.95 3.44 5.06
C ASP A 334 10.98 2.65 4.22
N PHE A 335 10.60 2.31 2.99
CA PHE A 335 11.46 1.56 2.08
C PHE A 335 12.59 2.39 1.48
N MET A 336 12.36 3.68 1.17
CA MET A 336 13.42 4.57 0.72
C MET A 336 14.49 4.73 1.80
N TYR A 337 14.09 4.87 3.06
CA TYR A 337 15.04 4.98 4.17
C TYR A 337 15.74 3.65 4.48
N GLY A 338 14.99 2.56 4.61
CA GLY A 338 15.56 1.23 4.84
C GLY A 338 16.48 0.77 3.71
N GLY A 339 16.08 1.01 2.44
CA GLY A 339 16.87 0.69 1.25
C GLY A 339 18.16 1.49 1.18
N ALA A 340 18.13 2.78 1.53
CA ALA A 340 19.32 3.62 1.55
C ALA A 340 20.33 3.18 2.64
N LEU A 341 19.86 2.57 3.73
CA LEU A 341 20.70 2.04 4.82
C LEU A 341 21.20 0.61 4.56
N SER A 342 20.64 -0.10 3.58
CA SER A 342 21.02 -1.47 3.23
C SER A 342 22.40 -1.48 2.56
N GLU A 343 23.22 -2.49 2.88
CA GLU A 343 24.50 -2.70 2.22
C GLU A 343 24.31 -2.98 0.72
N GLY A 344 24.83 -2.11 -0.15
CA GLY A 344 24.64 -2.19 -1.60
C GLY A 344 23.20 -1.84 -2.04
N GLY A 345 22.38 -1.30 -1.15
CA GLY A 345 21.01 -0.89 -1.44
C GLY A 345 20.93 0.32 -2.39
N LYS A 346 19.88 0.36 -3.19
CA LYS A 346 19.56 1.47 -4.10
C LYS A 346 18.09 1.84 -4.00
N THR A 347 17.81 3.14 -4.05
CA THR A 347 16.45 3.64 -3.97
C THR A 347 16.11 4.44 -5.22
N PHE A 348 14.96 4.12 -5.82
CA PHE A 348 14.52 4.65 -7.11
C PHE A 348 13.19 5.37 -6.95
N ILE A 349 13.13 6.58 -7.50
CA ILE A 349 11.90 7.31 -7.79
C ILE A 349 11.69 7.28 -9.30
N ALA A 350 10.68 6.57 -9.73
CA ALA A 350 10.37 6.31 -11.13
C ALA A 350 9.09 7.04 -11.55
N LEU A 351 9.15 7.84 -12.61
CA LEU A 351 8.00 8.57 -13.12
C LEU A 351 8.15 8.90 -14.61
N PRO A 352 7.05 8.94 -15.39
CA PRO A 352 7.09 9.57 -16.72
C PRO A 352 7.55 11.02 -16.60
N SER A 353 8.34 11.52 -17.53
CA SER A 353 8.84 12.90 -17.48
C SER A 353 7.74 13.95 -17.58
N THR A 354 6.57 13.58 -18.16
CA THR A 354 5.43 14.47 -18.31
C THR A 354 4.13 13.83 -17.79
N THR A 355 3.16 14.67 -17.48
CA THR A 355 1.76 14.25 -17.27
C THR A 355 1.11 13.87 -18.61
N SER A 356 -0.07 13.25 -18.59
CA SER A 356 -0.89 12.98 -19.78
C SER A 356 -1.28 14.25 -20.55
N LYS A 357 -1.18 15.43 -19.93
CA LYS A 357 -1.43 16.73 -20.55
C LYS A 357 -0.16 17.40 -21.06
N GLY A 358 1.00 16.73 -21.01
CA GLY A 358 2.27 17.23 -21.48
C GLY A 358 3.03 18.16 -20.52
N HIS A 359 2.54 18.39 -19.31
CA HIS A 359 3.27 19.19 -18.31
C HIS A 359 4.43 18.40 -17.71
N SER A 360 5.60 19.05 -17.57
CA SER A 360 6.77 18.43 -16.94
C SER A 360 6.48 18.03 -15.49
N LYS A 361 6.96 16.84 -15.12
CA LYS A 361 6.96 16.35 -13.74
C LYS A 361 8.30 16.61 -13.04
N ILE A 362 9.34 16.96 -13.79
CA ILE A 362 10.58 17.52 -13.24
C ILE A 362 10.45 19.03 -13.34
N LYS A 363 10.49 19.69 -12.18
CA LYS A 363 10.17 21.11 -12.02
C LYS A 363 11.31 21.86 -11.35
N ALA A 364 11.42 23.15 -11.61
CA ALA A 364 12.36 24.01 -10.88
C ALA A 364 12.08 23.99 -9.36
N LEU A 365 10.81 24.10 -8.98
CA LEU A 365 10.29 23.99 -7.61
C LEU A 365 9.04 23.12 -7.63
N LEU A 366 8.77 22.39 -6.55
CA LEU A 366 7.50 21.69 -6.38
C LEU A 366 6.33 22.66 -6.51
N THR A 367 5.20 22.20 -6.99
CA THR A 367 3.97 23.01 -7.06
C THR A 367 3.67 23.61 -5.68
N PRO A 368 3.35 24.92 -5.59
CA PRO A 368 3.05 25.55 -4.32
C PRO A 368 1.98 24.79 -3.52
N GLY A 369 2.29 24.46 -2.27
CA GLY A 369 1.43 23.67 -1.39
C GLY A 369 1.61 22.15 -1.49
N ALA A 370 2.43 21.66 -2.43
CA ALA A 370 2.74 20.23 -2.52
C ALA A 370 3.57 19.74 -1.33
N GLY A 371 3.25 18.55 -0.82
CA GLY A 371 3.98 17.91 0.27
C GLY A 371 5.33 17.34 -0.20
N VAL A 372 6.32 17.28 0.68
CA VAL A 372 7.59 16.58 0.45
C VAL A 372 7.53 15.22 1.11
N VAL A 373 7.32 14.17 0.32
CA VAL A 373 7.24 12.78 0.80
C VAL A 373 8.64 12.19 1.00
N THR A 374 9.53 12.36 0.03
CA THR A 374 10.94 11.97 0.16
C THR A 374 11.81 13.23 0.06
N THR A 375 12.61 13.45 1.08
CA THR A 375 13.46 14.64 1.15
C THR A 375 14.63 14.55 0.17
N ARG A 376 15.19 15.68 -0.27
CA ARG A 376 16.40 15.73 -1.10
C ARG A 376 17.60 14.99 -0.51
N PHE A 377 17.61 14.76 0.80
CA PHE A 377 18.70 14.05 1.48
C PHE A 377 18.63 12.54 1.31
N GLN A 378 17.45 11.99 1.00
CA GLN A 378 17.19 10.55 0.86
C GLN A 378 17.09 10.11 -0.60
N THR A 379 16.84 11.03 -1.55
CA THR A 379 16.69 10.70 -2.96
C THR A 379 18.05 10.32 -3.57
N GLN A 380 18.15 9.07 -4.06
CA GLN A 380 19.35 8.55 -4.72
C GLN A 380 19.21 8.54 -6.24
N TYR A 381 18.22 7.81 -6.78
CA TYR A 381 17.95 7.73 -8.20
C TYR A 381 16.60 8.33 -8.54
N VAL A 382 16.54 9.13 -9.57
CA VAL A 382 15.31 9.54 -10.25
C VAL A 382 15.38 8.99 -11.68
N VAL A 383 14.33 8.29 -12.13
CA VAL A 383 14.33 7.58 -13.42
C VAL A 383 13.11 8.00 -14.23
N THR A 384 13.37 8.42 -15.48
CA THR A 384 12.34 8.70 -16.48
C THR A 384 12.62 7.89 -17.75
N GLU A 385 11.79 8.03 -18.76
CA GLU A 385 12.00 7.42 -20.09
C GLU A 385 13.24 7.96 -20.84
N TYR A 386 13.89 8.99 -20.30
CA TYR A 386 15.11 9.60 -20.83
C TYR A 386 16.40 9.17 -20.11
N GLY A 387 16.30 8.38 -19.04
CA GLY A 387 17.44 7.84 -18.32
C GLY A 387 17.28 7.85 -16.80
N ALA A 388 18.39 7.57 -16.12
CA ALA A 388 18.49 7.53 -14.66
C ALA A 388 19.45 8.60 -14.15
N ALA A 389 18.98 9.53 -13.34
CA ALA A 389 19.79 10.53 -12.64
C ALA A 389 20.19 10.03 -11.26
N TYR A 390 21.48 9.84 -11.01
CA TYR A 390 22.00 9.53 -9.69
C TYR A 390 22.36 10.82 -8.95
N LEU A 391 21.77 11.05 -7.77
CA LEU A 391 21.85 12.31 -7.03
C LEU A 391 22.69 12.25 -5.75
N LEU A 392 22.98 11.05 -5.24
CA LEU A 392 23.72 10.92 -3.98
C LEU A 392 25.15 11.46 -4.13
N GLY A 393 25.59 12.27 -3.17
CA GLY A 393 26.93 12.87 -3.15
C GLY A 393 27.12 14.09 -4.08
N LYS A 394 26.09 14.47 -4.86
CA LYS A 394 26.14 15.63 -5.76
C LYS A 394 25.70 16.92 -5.09
N GLY A 395 26.37 18.02 -5.45
CA GLY A 395 25.95 19.37 -5.11
C GLY A 395 24.66 19.77 -5.82
N LEU A 396 23.98 20.83 -5.35
CA LEU A 396 22.67 21.22 -5.89
C LEU A 396 22.71 21.55 -7.39
N ALA A 397 23.76 22.20 -7.88
CA ALA A 397 23.91 22.49 -9.31
C ALA A 397 24.08 21.23 -10.14
N GLU A 398 24.83 20.23 -9.65
CA GLU A 398 25.03 18.96 -10.32
C GLU A 398 23.73 18.11 -10.32
N ARG A 399 22.95 18.16 -9.21
CA ARG A 399 21.63 17.55 -9.12
C ARG A 399 20.67 18.14 -10.16
N ALA A 400 20.60 19.49 -10.21
CA ALA A 400 19.76 20.18 -11.17
C ALA A 400 20.11 19.77 -12.62
N ARG A 401 21.40 19.74 -12.97
CA ARG A 401 21.86 19.30 -14.29
C ARG A 401 21.43 17.85 -14.57
N ALA A 402 21.68 16.93 -13.65
CA ALA A 402 21.32 15.53 -13.85
C ALA A 402 19.79 15.32 -14.01
N LEU A 403 18.97 16.11 -13.32
CA LEU A 403 17.51 16.06 -13.44
C LEU A 403 17.02 16.69 -14.74
N ILE A 404 17.62 17.79 -15.17
CA ILE A 404 17.34 18.41 -16.49
C ILE A 404 17.64 17.43 -17.62
N ASP A 405 18.74 16.68 -17.54
CA ASP A 405 19.16 15.71 -18.58
C ASP A 405 18.12 14.60 -18.78
N ILE A 406 17.38 14.22 -17.74
CA ILE A 406 16.30 13.22 -17.81
C ILE A 406 14.89 13.82 -17.91
N ALA A 407 14.75 15.14 -17.95
CA ALA A 407 13.48 15.80 -18.21
C ALA A 407 13.06 15.66 -19.69
N HIS A 408 11.77 15.86 -19.96
CA HIS A 408 11.29 15.92 -21.35
C HIS A 408 12.04 17.01 -22.10
N PRO A 409 12.49 16.79 -23.37
CA PRO A 409 13.28 17.77 -24.10
C PRO A 409 12.66 19.18 -24.16
N SER A 410 11.34 19.28 -24.28
CA SER A 410 10.66 20.57 -24.33
C SER A 410 10.70 21.39 -23.02
N ALA A 411 11.09 20.79 -21.90
CA ALA A 411 11.13 21.44 -20.58
C ALA A 411 12.56 21.66 -20.08
N ARG A 412 13.59 21.35 -20.88
CA ARG A 412 15.00 21.44 -20.42
C ARG A 412 15.56 22.85 -20.40
N GLU A 413 14.94 23.77 -21.17
CA GLU A 413 15.36 25.17 -21.28
C GLU A 413 14.57 26.12 -20.36
N GLU A 414 13.49 25.63 -19.75
CA GLU A 414 12.70 26.36 -18.76
C GLU A 414 13.40 26.38 -17.37
#